data_d07eeb38e5a54df7be7604847b76ed31
#
_entry.id   d07eeb38e5a54df7be7604847b76ed31
#
_cell.length_a   1.000
_cell.length_b   1.000
_cell.length_c   1.000
_cell.angle_alpha   90.00
_cell.angle_beta   90.00
_cell.angle_gamma   90.00
#
_symmetry.space_group_name_H-M   'P 1'
#
loop_
_entity.id
_entity.type
_entity.pdbx_description
1 polymer ?
#
loop_
_entity_poly.entity_id
_entity_poly.type
_entity_poly.pdbx_seq_one_letter_code
_entity_poly.pdbx_strand_id
1 'polypeptide(L)' 'MIKFIVDEQPVAKGVHYIHNATLGCEDLPKSDDQILIGYFANYELAYKRARMNWPTEKVEGCSKCCTK' A
#
# COMPACT_ATOMS: atom_id res chain seq x y z
N MET A 1 12.40 2.30 10.02
CA MET A 1 11.58 2.61 8.85
C MET A 1 10.29 1.80 8.84
N ILE A 2 9.29 2.28 8.16
CA ILE A 2 7.98 1.63 8.10
C ILE A 2 7.93 0.72 6.89
N LYS A 3 7.48 -0.52 7.09
CA LYS A 3 7.27 -1.45 6.00
C LYS A 3 5.91 -1.17 5.35
N PHE A 4 5.91 -0.89 4.06
CA PHE A 4 4.68 -0.66 3.30
C PHE A 4 4.47 -1.77 2.30
N ILE A 5 3.24 -2.22 2.20
CA ILE A 5 2.83 -3.23 1.22
C ILE A 5 1.61 -2.73 0.47
N VAL A 6 1.36 -3.33 -0.68
CA VAL A 6 0.19 -3.02 -1.50
C VAL A 6 -0.55 -4.32 -1.78
N ASP A 7 -1.86 -4.22 -1.84
CA ASP A 7 -2.71 -5.35 -2.21
C ASP A 7 -2.49 -5.64 -3.69
N GLU A 8 -2.06 -6.85 -4.01
CA GLU A 8 -1.85 -7.26 -5.40
C GLU A 8 -3.15 -7.23 -6.19
N GLN A 9 -4.24 -7.66 -5.55
CA GLN A 9 -5.55 -7.63 -6.17
C GLN A 9 -6.15 -6.25 -5.98
N PRO A 10 -6.51 -5.55 -7.07
CA PRO A 10 -7.15 -4.26 -6.90
C PRO A 10 -8.50 -4.43 -6.21
N VAL A 11 -8.72 -3.60 -5.21
CA VAL A 11 -10.01 -3.54 -4.55
C VAL A 11 -10.98 -2.86 -5.51
N ALA A 12 -12.19 -2.62 -5.12
CA ALA A 12 -13.24 -2.06 -5.99
C ALA A 12 -12.67 -0.98 -6.92
N LYS A 13 -13.09 -1.01 -8.19
CA LYS A 13 -12.72 -0.03 -9.22
C LYS A 13 -11.23 -0.05 -9.62
N GLY A 14 -10.54 -1.14 -9.37
CA GLY A 14 -9.14 -1.26 -9.77
C GLY A 14 -8.17 -0.40 -9.00
N VAL A 15 -8.50 -0.10 -7.75
CA VAL A 15 -7.63 0.70 -6.89
C VAL A 15 -6.77 -0.22 -6.03
N HIS A 16 -5.46 0.01 -6.06
CA HIS A 16 -4.53 -0.68 -5.17
C HIS A 16 -4.34 0.16 -3.91
N TYR A 17 -4.52 -0.46 -2.75
CA TYR A 17 -4.36 0.23 -1.47
C TYR A 17 -3.02 -0.08 -0.82
N ILE A 18 -2.34 0.98 -0.39
CA ILE A 18 -1.09 0.86 0.34
C ILE A 18 -1.41 0.68 1.83
N HIS A 19 -0.76 -0.29 2.46
CA HIS A 19 -0.95 -0.56 3.88
C HIS A 19 0.36 -0.41 4.63
N ASN A 20 0.25 0.07 5.88
CA ASN A 20 1.38 0.14 6.81
C ASN A 20 1.49 -1.20 7.53
N ALA A 21 2.38 -2.06 7.06
CA ALA A 21 2.53 -3.41 7.61
C ALA A 21 3.25 -3.42 8.95
N THR A 22 3.97 -2.36 9.28
CA THR A 22 4.63 -2.26 10.59
C THR A 22 3.60 -2.01 11.69
N LEU A 23 2.68 -1.09 11.43
CA LEU A 23 1.61 -0.79 12.38
C LEU A 23 0.57 -1.90 12.43
N GLY A 24 0.32 -2.52 11.28
CA GLY A 24 -0.76 -3.48 11.13
C GLY A 24 -2.06 -2.81 10.72
N CYS A 25 -2.94 -3.58 10.14
CA CYS A 25 -4.22 -3.05 9.66
C CYS A 25 -5.23 -4.19 9.57
N GLU A 26 -6.48 -3.92 9.95
CA GLU A 26 -7.54 -4.92 9.86
C GLU A 26 -7.80 -5.37 8.42
N ASP A 27 -7.51 -4.49 7.47
CA ASP A 27 -7.77 -4.74 6.06
C ASP A 27 -6.54 -5.23 5.30
N LEU A 28 -5.48 -5.66 6.01
CA LEU A 28 -4.31 -6.19 5.35
C LEU A 28 -4.70 -7.41 4.50
N PRO A 29 -4.24 -7.47 3.25
CA PRO A 29 -4.49 -8.65 2.42
C PRO A 29 -3.73 -9.86 2.95
N LYS A 30 -4.09 -11.03 2.48
CA LYS A 30 -3.35 -12.24 2.82
C LYS A 30 -1.92 -12.11 2.34
N SER A 31 -0.99 -12.79 3.03
CA SER A 31 0.42 -12.69 2.69
C SER A 31 0.70 -12.98 1.21
N ASP A 32 -0.06 -13.90 0.61
CA ASP A 32 0.11 -14.25 -0.81
C ASP A 32 -0.30 -13.12 -1.74
N ASP A 33 -1.15 -12.21 -1.26
CA ASP A 33 -1.64 -11.09 -2.04
C ASP A 33 -0.94 -9.78 -1.72
N GLN A 34 0.11 -9.83 -0.91
CA GLN A 34 0.86 -8.65 -0.55
C GLN A 34 2.06 -8.45 -1.47
N ILE A 35 2.20 -7.25 -1.99
CA ILE A 35 3.39 -6.86 -2.75
C ILE A 35 4.17 -5.89 -1.89
N LEU A 36 5.41 -6.21 -1.59
CA LEU A 36 6.27 -5.32 -0.81
C LEU A 36 6.66 -4.11 -1.65
N ILE A 37 6.28 -2.93 -1.17
CA ILE A 37 6.71 -1.69 -1.80
C ILE A 37 8.11 -1.34 -1.32
N GLY A 38 8.35 -1.47 -0.02
CA GLY A 38 9.64 -1.19 0.58
C GLY A 38 9.51 -0.63 1.98
N TYR A 39 10.62 -0.13 2.48
CA TYR A 39 10.69 0.48 3.80
C TYR A 39 10.95 1.97 3.63
N PHE A 40 10.07 2.79 4.16
CA PHE A 40 10.14 4.24 3.98
C PHE A 40 9.90 4.96 5.29
N ALA A 41 10.37 6.18 5.36
CA ALA A 41 10.21 6.99 6.56
C ALA A 41 8.75 7.42 6.76
N ASN A 42 7.99 7.56 5.68
CA ASN A 42 6.59 7.99 5.75
C ASN A 42 5.80 7.45 4.56
N TYR A 43 4.50 7.64 4.63
CA TYR A 43 3.58 7.17 3.59
C TYR A 43 3.83 7.85 2.24
N GLU A 44 4.16 9.12 2.25
CA GLU A 44 4.33 9.88 1.01
C GLU A 44 5.37 9.25 0.08
N LEU A 45 6.49 8.82 0.66
CA LEU A 45 7.53 8.15 -0.10
C LEU A 45 7.06 6.82 -0.65
N ALA A 46 6.31 6.07 0.16
CA ALA A 46 5.74 4.81 -0.27
C ALA A 46 4.75 5.01 -1.42
N TYR A 47 3.95 6.05 -1.33
CA TYR A 47 2.98 6.37 -2.37
C TYR A 47 3.66 6.64 -3.72
N LYS A 48 4.72 7.43 -3.70
CA LYS A 48 5.47 7.72 -4.91
C LYS A 48 6.04 6.46 -5.53
N ARG A 49 6.57 5.57 -4.69
CA ARG A 49 7.12 4.31 -5.18
C ARG A 49 6.03 3.42 -5.77
N ALA A 50 4.89 3.35 -5.12
CA ALA A 50 3.78 2.53 -5.60
C ALA A 50 3.29 3.02 -6.96
N ARG A 51 3.24 4.32 -7.16
CA ARG A 51 2.82 4.87 -8.44
C ARG A 51 3.77 4.52 -9.58
N MET A 52 5.03 4.31 -9.26
CA MET A 52 6.00 3.87 -10.26
C MET A 52 5.74 2.42 -10.68
N ASN A 53 5.23 1.60 -9.76
CA ASN A 53 4.89 0.21 -10.05
C ASN A 53 3.59 0.10 -10.86
N TRP A 54 2.64 0.99 -10.60
CA TRP A 54 1.34 0.98 -11.28
C TRP A 54 1.04 2.36 -11.88
N PRO A 55 1.75 2.74 -12.94
CA PRO A 55 1.60 4.09 -13.51
C PRO A 55 0.25 4.31 -14.20
N THR A 56 -0.43 3.25 -14.62
CA THR A 56 -1.72 3.37 -15.31
C THR A 56 -2.90 3.04 -14.42
N GLU A 57 -2.66 2.57 -13.20
CA GLU A 57 -3.72 2.20 -12.27
C GLU A 57 -3.75 3.16 -11.10
N LYS A 58 -4.90 3.22 -10.43
CA LYS A 58 -5.02 4.06 -9.25
C LYS A 58 -4.37 3.40 -8.05
N VAL A 59 -3.64 4.19 -7.29
CA VAL A 59 -3.01 3.76 -6.06
C VAL A 59 -3.40 4.76 -4.97
N GLU A 60 -3.90 4.27 -3.84
CA GLU A 60 -4.29 5.11 -2.72
C GLU A 60 -3.83 4.48 -1.42
N GLY A 61 -3.74 5.29 -0.38
CA GLY A 61 -3.41 4.80 0.94
C GLY A 61 -4.65 4.33 1.68
N CYS A 62 -4.51 3.23 2.43
CA CYS A 62 -5.58 2.75 3.29
C CYS A 62 -5.90 3.81 4.35
N SER A 63 -7.16 4.18 4.48
CA SER A 63 -7.56 5.22 5.42
C SER A 63 -7.38 4.82 6.88
N LYS A 64 -7.24 3.52 7.14
CA LYS A 64 -7.11 3.03 8.51
C LYS A 64 -5.67 2.98 8.99
N CYS A 65 -4.72 2.67 8.12
CA CYS A 65 -3.33 2.51 8.55
C CYS A 65 -2.35 3.45 7.83
N CYS A 66 -2.77 4.14 6.81
CA CYS A 66 -1.96 5.11 6.08
C CYS A 66 -2.56 6.50 6.16
N THR A 67 -2.99 6.89 7.33
CA THR A 67 -3.51 8.24 7.55
C THR A 67 -2.37 9.24 7.52
N LYS A 68 -2.65 10.37 6.96
CA LYS A 68 -1.67 11.45 6.92
C LYS A 68 -1.49 12.09 8.28
#